data_028b6f34a1d9bb4cab5ecb3e57b5b935
#
_entry.id   028b6f34a1d9bb4cab5ecb3e57b5b935
#
_cell.length_a   1.000
_cell.length_b   1.000
_cell.length_c   1.000
_cell.angle_alpha   90.00
_cell.angle_beta   90.00
_cell.angle_gamma   90.00
#
_symmetry.space_group_name_H-M   'P 1'
#
loop_
_entity.id
_entity.type
_entity.pdbx_description
1 polymer ?
#
loop_
_entity_poly.entity_id
_entity_poly.type
_entity_poly.pdbx_seq_one_letter_code
_entity_poly.pdbx_strand_id
1 'polypeptide(L)'
;MSDEWEDGENGDGGVDQRTGTKTLTRTKKPALYKVLLLNDDYTPMEFVVYVLERFFNKNNEEATTIMLHVHQNGVGMCGIYTYDVAETKVAQVLDLARRHEHPLQCTMEKE
;
A
#
# COMPACT_ATOMS: atom_id res chain seq x y z
N MET A 1 21.12 3.76 -7.50
CA MET A 1 20.91 4.31 -7.63
C MET A 1 20.75 4.49 -7.32
N SER A 2 20.94 3.96 -7.36
CA SER A 2 20.73 4.17 -7.42
C SER A 2 20.76 4.05 -7.00
N ASP A 3 20.44 3.47 -7.34
CA ASP A 3 20.41 3.66 -7.36
C ASP A 3 20.47 3.54 -7.05
N GLU A 4 20.86 2.89 -7.45
CA GLU A 4 20.94 3.31 -7.63
C GLU A 4 20.89 3.27 -7.53
N TRP A 5 20.69 2.99 -7.74
CA TRP A 5 20.79 3.37 -7.97
C TRP A 5 21.24 3.09 -7.79
N GLU A 6 21.47 2.69 -7.84
CA GLU A 6 21.95 2.95 -8.16
C GLU A 6 22.34 2.67 -8.05
N ASP A 7 22.59 2.35 -8.04
CA ASP A 7 23.04 2.56 -8.29
C ASP A 7 23.59 2.31 -8.23
N GLY A 8 23.84 1.57 -8.16
CA GLY A 8 24.34 1.96 -8.70
C GLY A 8 24.92 1.64 -8.45
N GLU A 9 24.95 1.75 -8.38
CA GLU A 9 25.49 1.89 -8.44
C GLU A 9 25.94 1.73 -8.11
N ASN A 10 26.03 1.66 -8.23
CA ASN A 10 26.46 1.84 -8.16
C ASN A 10 26.95 1.57 -7.73
N GLY A 11 27.42 0.97 -7.62
CA GLY A 11 27.81 1.25 -7.85
C GLY A 11 28.36 0.92 -7.31
N ASP A 12 28.26 1.04 -7.48
CA ASP A 12 28.65 1.09 -7.22
C ASP A 12 29.21 0.84 -6.80
N GLY A 13 29.67 0.32 -6.66
CA GLY A 13 30.08 0.59 -6.83
C GLY A 13 30.70 0.34 -6.36
N GLY A 14 30.85 0.07 -6.19
CA GLY A 14 31.34 0.37 -6.24
C GLY A 14 31.97 0.11 -5.54
N VAL A 15 31.83 -0.11 -5.69
CA VAL A 15 32.35 0.09 -5.32
C VAL A 15 32.88 -0.12 -4.75
N ASP A 16 33.14 -0.28 -4.52
CA ASP A 16 33.48 -0.03 -4.19
C ASP A 16 33.92 -0.33 -3.77
N GLN A 17 34.20 -0.58 -3.61
CA GLN A 17 34.49 -0.41 -3.50
C GLN A 17 34.80 -0.60 -2.96
N ARG A 18 35.16 -0.83 -2.74
CA ARG A 18 35.41 -0.68 -2.37
C ARG A 18 35.50 -0.96 -1.70
N THR A 19 35.77 -1.29 -1.42
CA THR A 19 35.60 -1.28 -0.85
C THR A 19 35.55 -1.41 -0.29
N GLY A 20 35.89 -1.71 -0.02
CA GLY A 20 35.51 -1.79 0.27
C GLY A 20 35.17 -2.18 0.74
N THR A 21 35.42 -2.13 1.06
CA THR A 21 34.92 -2.56 1.41
C THR A 21 34.27 -2.79 1.42
N LYS A 22 34.22 -3.17 1.27
CA LYS A 22 33.24 -3.39 1.18
C LYS A 22 32.46 -3.41 1.81
N THR A 23 32.52 -2.97 2.05
CA THR A 23 31.56 -3.07 2.72
C THR A 23 30.43 -3.38 2.30
N LEU A 24 30.06 -4.15 2.39
CA LEU A 24 28.98 -4.52 1.93
C LEU A 24 27.93 -4.19 2.71
N THR A 25 27.27 -3.34 2.39
CA THR A 25 26.15 -3.05 3.11
C THR A 25 25.09 -3.88 2.64
N ARG A 26 24.55 -4.64 3.52
CA ARG A 26 23.49 -5.36 3.21
C ARG A 26 22.34 -4.52 3.18
N THR A 27 21.64 -4.44 2.13
CA THR A 27 20.41 -3.75 2.03
C THR A 27 19.35 -4.56 2.69
N LYS A 28 18.75 -4.00 3.70
CA LYS A 28 17.66 -4.67 4.32
C LYS A 28 16.43 -4.39 3.52
N LYS A 29 15.58 -5.36 3.38
CA LYS A 29 14.30 -5.15 2.77
C LYS A 29 13.47 -4.25 3.66
N PRO A 30 12.81 -3.26 3.10
CA PRO A 30 11.93 -2.42 3.92
C PRO A 30 10.76 -3.23 4.45
N ALA A 31 10.28 -2.86 5.60
CA ALA A 31 9.08 -3.48 6.15
C ALA A 31 7.92 -3.18 5.24
N LEU A 32 7.02 -4.12 5.12
CA LEU A 32 5.82 -3.96 4.31
C LEU A 32 4.62 -3.80 5.23
N TYR A 33 3.61 -3.12 4.70
CA TYR A 33 2.41 -2.80 5.45
C TYR A 33 1.18 -3.21 4.67
N LYS A 34 0.22 -3.79 5.35
CA LYS A 34 -1.07 -4.14 4.78
C LYS A 34 -1.99 -2.94 4.92
N VAL A 35 -2.68 -2.59 3.84
CA VAL A 35 -3.71 -1.56 3.89
C VAL A 35 -5.05 -2.27 4.01
N LEU A 36 -5.84 -1.86 4.98
CA LEU A 36 -7.07 -2.53 5.34
C LEU A 36 -8.25 -1.59 5.25
N LEU A 37 -9.37 -2.09 4.74
CA LEU A 37 -10.65 -1.39 4.79
C LEU A 37 -11.49 -2.01 5.88
N LEU A 38 -12.19 -1.16 6.62
CA LEU A 38 -13.04 -1.60 7.71
C LEU A 38 -14.49 -1.39 7.32
N ASN A 39 -15.34 -2.34 7.67
CA ASN A 39 -16.74 -2.26 7.35
C ASN A 39 -17.46 -1.21 8.18
N ASP A 40 -18.45 -0.55 7.59
CA ASP A 40 -19.38 0.27 8.31
C ASP A 40 -20.73 0.12 7.63
N ASP A 41 -21.80 0.61 8.28
CA ASP A 41 -23.15 0.39 7.80
C ASP A 41 -23.67 1.48 6.87
N TYR A 42 -22.87 2.52 6.64
CA TYR A 42 -23.36 3.69 5.91
C TYR A 42 -22.70 3.92 4.56
N THR A 43 -21.50 3.39 4.36
CA THR A 43 -20.79 3.56 3.10
C THR A 43 -21.37 2.60 2.07
N PRO A 44 -21.80 3.12 0.89
CA PRO A 44 -22.38 2.24 -0.13
C PRO A 44 -21.35 1.24 -0.65
N MET A 45 -21.81 0.04 -0.96
CA MET A 45 -20.92 -1.00 -1.48
C MET A 45 -20.23 -0.58 -2.76
N GLU A 46 -20.95 0.12 -3.64
CA GLU A 46 -20.36 0.55 -4.90
C GLU A 46 -19.24 1.58 -4.68
N PHE A 47 -19.30 2.34 -3.59
CA PHE A 47 -18.21 3.27 -3.27
C PHE A 47 -16.97 2.48 -2.86
N VAL A 48 -17.14 1.42 -2.09
CA VAL A 48 -16.01 0.56 -1.68
C VAL A 48 -15.37 -0.08 -2.91
N VAL A 49 -16.18 -0.58 -3.84
CA VAL A 49 -15.68 -1.15 -5.08
C VAL A 49 -14.90 -0.08 -5.87
N TYR A 50 -15.45 1.12 -5.96
CA TYR A 50 -14.79 2.21 -6.67
C TYR A 50 -13.42 2.52 -6.05
N VAL A 51 -13.34 2.61 -4.73
CA VAL A 51 -12.09 2.87 -4.03
C VAL A 51 -11.04 1.81 -4.36
N LEU A 52 -11.46 0.56 -4.36
CA LEU A 52 -10.54 -0.55 -4.65
C LEU A 52 -10.04 -0.51 -6.09
N GLU A 53 -10.91 -0.14 -7.02
CA GLU A 53 -10.50 0.00 -8.42
C GLU A 53 -9.59 1.20 -8.60
N ARG A 54 -9.93 2.30 -7.97
CA ARG A 54 -9.24 3.58 -8.19
C ARG A 54 -7.86 3.63 -7.54
N PHE A 55 -7.75 3.18 -6.32
CA PHE A 55 -6.52 3.36 -5.55
C PHE A 55 -5.69 2.09 -5.39
N PHE A 56 -6.28 0.93 -5.60
CA PHE A 56 -5.58 -0.33 -5.34
C PHE A 56 -5.43 -1.19 -6.59
N ASN A 57 -5.72 -0.59 -7.73
CA ASN A 57 -5.48 -1.24 -9.03
C ASN A 57 -6.16 -2.60 -9.16
N LYS A 58 -7.35 -2.73 -8.58
CA LYS A 58 -8.12 -3.96 -8.69
C LYS A 58 -9.08 -3.85 -9.87
N ASN A 59 -9.33 -4.97 -10.54
CA ASN A 59 -10.39 -4.96 -11.54
C ASN A 59 -11.73 -5.09 -10.80
N ASN A 60 -12.82 -4.98 -11.54
CA ASN A 60 -14.15 -4.99 -10.91
C ASN A 60 -14.44 -6.27 -10.15
N GLU A 61 -14.04 -7.40 -10.70
CA GLU A 61 -14.28 -8.68 -10.07
C GLU A 61 -13.51 -8.81 -8.75
N GLU A 62 -12.24 -8.44 -8.77
CA GLU A 62 -11.40 -8.47 -7.58
C GLU A 62 -11.93 -7.50 -6.52
N ALA A 63 -12.30 -6.30 -6.96
CA ALA A 63 -12.80 -5.28 -6.05
C ALA A 63 -14.08 -5.72 -5.39
N THR A 64 -14.98 -6.35 -6.16
CA THR A 64 -16.23 -6.86 -5.63
C THR A 64 -15.98 -7.95 -4.60
N THR A 65 -15.04 -8.86 -4.89
CA THR A 65 -14.71 -9.93 -3.95
C THR A 65 -14.19 -9.36 -2.64
N ILE A 66 -13.30 -8.36 -2.72
CA ILE A 66 -12.76 -7.75 -1.51
C ILE A 66 -13.85 -7.01 -0.74
N MET A 67 -14.72 -6.29 -1.46
CA MET A 67 -15.83 -5.57 -0.83
C MET A 67 -16.74 -6.51 -0.06
N LEU A 68 -17.07 -7.67 -0.66
CA LEU A 68 -17.91 -8.63 0.03
C LEU A 68 -17.21 -9.21 1.24
N HIS A 69 -15.91 -9.43 1.14
CA HIS A 69 -15.14 -9.92 2.27
C HIS A 69 -15.14 -8.92 3.42
N VAL A 70 -14.97 -7.64 3.12
CA VAL A 70 -15.04 -6.58 4.13
C VAL A 70 -16.42 -6.59 4.79
N HIS A 71 -17.47 -6.69 3.97
CA HIS A 71 -18.84 -6.67 4.48
C HIS A 71 -19.11 -7.85 5.41
N GLN A 72 -18.63 -9.04 5.04
CA GLN A 72 -18.91 -10.25 5.80
C GLN A 72 -18.02 -10.42 7.02
N ASN A 73 -16.77 -10.00 6.92
CA ASN A 73 -15.78 -10.26 7.99
C ASN A 73 -15.39 -9.03 8.78
N GLY A 74 -15.87 -7.87 8.39
CA GLY A 74 -15.59 -6.63 9.11
C GLY A 74 -14.32 -5.93 8.68
N VAL A 75 -13.41 -6.63 8.00
CA VAL A 75 -12.16 -6.06 7.56
C VAL A 75 -11.68 -6.83 6.34
N GLY A 76 -11.00 -6.13 5.42
CA GLY A 76 -10.43 -6.79 4.25
C GLY A 76 -9.16 -6.09 3.83
N MET A 77 -8.23 -6.86 3.27
CA MET A 77 -6.95 -6.35 2.84
C MET A 77 -7.02 -5.87 1.41
N CYS A 78 -6.55 -4.65 1.18
CA CYS A 78 -6.55 -4.05 -0.15
C CYS A 78 -5.25 -4.28 -0.89
N GLY A 79 -4.15 -4.40 -0.16
CA GLY A 79 -2.84 -4.60 -0.77
C GLY A 79 -1.75 -4.46 0.27
N ILE A 80 -0.52 -4.74 -0.16
CA ILE A 80 0.65 -4.70 0.70
C ILE A 80 1.68 -3.79 0.04
N TYR A 81 2.19 -2.83 0.80
CA TYR A 81 3.05 -1.78 0.27
C TYR A 81 4.13 -1.40 1.26
N THR A 82 5.14 -0.65 0.80
CA THR A 82 6.07 -0.02 1.73
C THR A 82 5.31 1.03 2.54
N TYR A 83 5.93 1.48 3.64
CA TYR A 83 5.26 2.40 4.55
C TYR A 83 4.74 3.66 3.85
N ASP A 84 5.60 4.30 3.06
CA ASP A 84 5.22 5.56 2.42
C ASP A 84 4.05 5.39 1.45
N VAL A 85 4.08 4.31 0.68
CA VAL A 85 3.00 4.04 -0.27
C VAL A 85 1.72 3.70 0.46
N ALA A 86 1.82 2.87 1.50
CA ALA A 86 0.64 2.50 2.29
C ALA A 86 0.01 3.73 2.92
N GLU A 87 0.82 4.60 3.50
CA GLU A 87 0.33 5.82 4.13
C GLU A 87 -0.39 6.71 3.13
N THR A 88 0.18 6.86 1.94
CA THR A 88 -0.44 7.65 0.89
C THR A 88 -1.79 7.06 0.48
N LYS A 89 -1.85 5.74 0.34
CA LYS A 89 -3.10 5.10 -0.05
C LYS A 89 -4.18 5.28 1.01
N VAL A 90 -3.82 5.13 2.28
CA VAL A 90 -4.77 5.35 3.37
C VAL A 90 -5.30 6.79 3.33
N ALA A 91 -4.38 7.75 3.16
CA ALA A 91 -4.78 9.16 3.11
C ALA A 91 -5.70 9.44 1.94
N GLN A 92 -5.43 8.87 0.77
CA GLN A 92 -6.27 9.06 -0.41
C GLN A 92 -7.67 8.52 -0.21
N VAL A 93 -7.78 7.33 0.39
CA VAL A 93 -9.08 6.71 0.65
C VAL A 93 -9.88 7.55 1.63
N LEU A 94 -9.26 7.95 2.74
CA LEU A 94 -9.96 8.71 3.77
C LEU A 94 -10.39 10.08 3.25
N ASP A 95 -9.55 10.71 2.43
CA ASP A 95 -9.88 12.01 1.87
C ASP A 95 -11.08 11.91 0.93
N LEU A 96 -11.08 10.92 0.04
CA LEU A 96 -12.19 10.76 -0.90
C LEU A 96 -13.48 10.40 -0.16
N ALA A 97 -13.39 9.51 0.84
CA ALA A 97 -14.57 9.13 1.62
C ALA A 97 -15.16 10.36 2.33
N ARG A 98 -14.30 11.18 2.90
CA ARG A 98 -14.74 12.37 3.60
C ARG A 98 -15.42 13.35 2.66
N ARG A 99 -14.88 13.52 1.44
CA ARG A 99 -15.49 14.40 0.46
C ARG A 99 -16.88 13.95 0.05
N HIS A 100 -17.11 12.65 0.06
CA HIS A 100 -18.42 12.10 -0.29
C HIS A 100 -19.27 11.84 0.95
N GLU A 101 -18.79 12.28 2.11
CA GLU A 101 -19.52 12.15 3.37
C GLU A 101 -19.80 10.69 3.74
N HIS A 102 -18.86 9.81 3.42
CA HIS A 102 -18.95 8.41 3.82
C HIS A 102 -18.02 8.17 5.00
N PRO A 103 -18.45 7.43 6.02
CA PRO A 103 -17.61 7.17 7.18
C PRO A 103 -16.66 5.98 7.00
N LEU A 104 -16.34 5.63 5.76
CA LEU A 104 -15.45 4.52 5.48
C LEU A 104 -14.10 4.72 6.17
N GLN A 105 -13.64 3.69 6.85
CA GLN A 105 -12.36 3.70 7.53
C GLN A 105 -11.34 2.87 6.77
N CYS A 106 -10.11 3.36 6.78
CA CYS A 106 -9.00 2.67 6.12
C CYS A 106 -7.79 2.82 7.03
N THR A 107 -7.07 1.76 7.23
CA THR A 107 -5.90 1.79 8.11
C THR A 107 -4.79 0.93 7.51
N MET A 108 -3.65 0.92 8.17
CA MET A 108 -2.52 0.10 7.74
C MET A 108 -1.90 -0.53 8.96
N GLU A 109 -1.32 -1.71 8.78
CA GLU A 109 -0.58 -2.34 9.85
C GLU A 109 0.59 -3.10 9.27
N LYS A 110 1.64 -3.23 10.06
CA LYS A 110 2.85 -3.90 9.61
C LYS A 110 2.54 -5.36 9.32
N GLU A 111 3.05 -5.84 8.20
CA GLU A 111 2.83 -7.21 7.77
C GLU A 111 3.50 -8.21 8.71
#